data_0a86103747bf85a8ad1b98813ebd3b74
#
_entry.id   0a86103747bf85a8ad1b98813ebd3b74
#
_cell.length_a   1.000
_cell.length_b   1.000
_cell.length_c   1.000
_cell.angle_alpha   90.00
_cell.angle_beta   90.00
_cell.angle_gamma   90.00
#
_symmetry.space_group_name_H-M   'P 1'
#
loop_
_entity.id
_entity.type
_entity.pdbx_description
1 polymer ?
#
loop_
_entity_poly.entity_id
_entity_poly.type
_entity_poly.pdbx_seq_one_letter_code
_entity_poly.pdbx_strand_id
1 'polypeptide(L)'
;MKVVYVYTGQNLPKYVVDSLRQVRQRFPKLDLWFISDSPKSLTQVARIGLNTWQCSDPQITFGSIRDSLDHPMKFRNAFWFRTLARFFILRDFMKLHPQESILHIECDVWLAPNFPFHLFESCTSALAFPLISSSEAAASTLFIHDLSAAEFLTFRSLEIITNDSSTTDMRILSQIGHEHPDLVFELPSETATETFLGIIDPAPWGMYLFGVDPRNHQGVLKLYEEHPGFSTKLGTTRFQVGEENSLTVELKGRTFSIFSLHIHSKDKRIFSLSTERMILLQRTRESSLGPKRVRLWRLTIVLAFRAILRRFGFSIG
;
A
#
# COMPACT_ATOMS: atom_id res chain seq x y z
N MET A 1 -7.41 -14.47 -12.87
CA MET A 1 -6.85 -13.81 -11.66
C MET A 1 -7.93 -13.04 -10.89
N LYS A 2 -7.96 -13.11 -9.55
CA LYS A 2 -8.82 -12.29 -8.69
C LYS A 2 -8.07 -11.11 -8.12
N VAL A 3 -8.70 -9.92 -8.05
CA VAL A 3 -8.13 -8.75 -7.37
C VAL A 3 -8.75 -8.65 -5.98
N VAL A 4 -7.93 -8.69 -4.95
CA VAL A 4 -8.36 -8.93 -3.57
C VAL A 4 -7.94 -7.78 -2.66
N TYR A 5 -8.89 -7.22 -1.93
CA TYR A 5 -8.69 -6.23 -0.88
C TYR A 5 -8.99 -6.86 0.48
N VAL A 6 -8.12 -6.67 1.45
CA VAL A 6 -8.31 -7.15 2.82
C VAL A 6 -8.40 -5.97 3.77
N TYR A 7 -9.45 -5.92 4.57
CA TYR A 7 -9.59 -4.94 5.64
C TYR A 7 -10.18 -5.60 6.89
N THR A 8 -9.44 -5.65 7.95
CA THR A 8 -9.87 -6.18 9.24
C THR A 8 -10.13 -5.06 10.24
N GLY A 9 -11.31 -5.09 10.84
CA GLY A 9 -11.73 -4.10 11.84
C GLY A 9 -13.20 -3.71 11.74
N GLN A 10 -13.73 -3.23 12.85
CA GLN A 10 -15.17 -2.97 13.04
C GLN A 10 -15.76 -1.89 12.12
N ASN A 11 -14.97 -0.86 11.81
CA ASN A 11 -15.45 0.31 11.08
C ASN A 11 -14.63 0.53 9.82
N LEU A 12 -15.28 0.45 8.66
CA LEU A 12 -14.67 0.71 7.38
C LEU A 12 -14.54 2.24 7.16
N PRO A 13 -13.32 2.77 7.03
CA PRO A 13 -13.14 4.19 6.77
C PRO A 13 -13.75 4.60 5.42
N LYS A 14 -14.28 5.81 5.34
CA LYS A 14 -14.90 6.34 4.11
C LYS A 14 -13.97 6.25 2.89
N TYR A 15 -12.69 6.53 3.06
CA TYR A 15 -11.74 6.50 1.94
C TYR A 15 -11.59 5.09 1.34
N VAL A 16 -11.75 4.03 2.13
CA VAL A 16 -11.71 2.65 1.62
C VAL A 16 -12.89 2.41 0.67
N VAL A 17 -14.09 2.84 1.08
CA VAL A 17 -15.28 2.74 0.22
C VAL A 17 -15.10 3.55 -1.07
N ASP A 18 -14.55 4.75 -0.96
CA ASP A 18 -14.29 5.63 -2.11
C ASP A 18 -13.22 5.01 -3.04
N SER A 19 -12.15 4.43 -2.48
CA SER A 19 -11.11 3.71 -3.23
C SER A 19 -11.70 2.51 -4.00
N LEU A 20 -12.44 1.65 -3.32
CA LEU A 20 -13.06 0.47 -3.94
C LEU A 20 -14.08 0.87 -5.02
N ARG A 21 -14.86 1.94 -4.79
CA ARG A 21 -15.79 2.48 -5.79
C ARG A 21 -15.04 3.00 -7.02
N GLN A 22 -13.94 3.73 -6.81
CA GLN A 22 -13.09 4.22 -7.90
C GLN A 22 -12.55 3.08 -8.75
N VAL A 23 -12.03 2.02 -8.12
CA VAL A 23 -11.53 0.83 -8.83
C VAL A 23 -12.65 0.11 -9.57
N ARG A 24 -13.82 -0.11 -8.96
CA ARG A 24 -14.96 -0.75 -9.64
C ARG A 24 -15.46 0.05 -10.85
N GLN A 25 -15.51 1.36 -10.74
CA GLN A 25 -15.95 2.22 -11.85
C GLN A 25 -14.91 2.25 -12.99
N ARG A 26 -13.63 2.23 -12.65
CA ARG A 26 -12.52 2.27 -13.60
C ARG A 26 -12.31 0.93 -14.30
N PHE A 27 -12.52 -0.15 -13.58
CA PHE A 27 -12.30 -1.52 -14.05
C PHE A 27 -13.55 -2.39 -13.84
N PRO A 28 -14.63 -2.15 -14.58
CA PRO A 28 -15.93 -2.80 -14.32
C PRO A 28 -15.94 -4.30 -14.56
N LYS A 29 -15.00 -4.83 -15.35
CA LYS A 29 -14.92 -6.25 -15.73
C LYS A 29 -14.04 -7.09 -14.80
N LEU A 30 -13.29 -6.46 -13.89
CA LEU A 30 -12.42 -7.20 -12.97
C LEU A 30 -13.20 -8.02 -11.96
N ASP A 31 -12.69 -9.20 -11.65
CA ASP A 31 -13.16 -10.02 -10.53
C ASP A 31 -12.61 -9.47 -9.21
N LEU A 32 -13.34 -8.49 -8.65
CA LEU A 32 -12.95 -7.75 -7.45
C LEU A 32 -13.56 -8.40 -6.21
N TRP A 33 -12.70 -8.68 -5.23
CA TRP A 33 -13.05 -9.27 -3.95
C TRP A 33 -12.67 -8.36 -2.79
N PHE A 34 -13.53 -8.33 -1.80
CA PHE A 34 -13.27 -7.66 -0.52
C PHE A 34 -13.43 -8.64 0.63
N ILE A 35 -12.39 -8.78 1.42
CA ILE A 35 -12.33 -9.69 2.56
C ILE A 35 -12.33 -8.87 3.86
N SER A 36 -13.21 -9.23 4.79
CA SER A 36 -13.29 -8.58 6.11
C SER A 36 -13.83 -9.51 7.17
N ASP A 37 -13.46 -9.27 8.41
CA ASP A 37 -14.06 -9.87 9.61
C ASP A 37 -15.37 -9.19 10.04
N SER A 38 -15.74 -8.06 9.42
CA SER A 38 -16.91 -7.25 9.77
C SER A 38 -18.05 -7.45 8.76
N PRO A 39 -19.20 -8.10 9.16
CA PRO A 39 -20.38 -8.23 8.30
C PRO A 39 -20.91 -6.88 7.80
N LYS A 40 -20.82 -5.84 8.63
CA LYS A 40 -21.22 -4.48 8.26
C LYS A 40 -20.38 -3.92 7.11
N SER A 41 -19.07 -4.13 7.16
CA SER A 41 -18.13 -3.72 6.11
C SER A 41 -18.41 -4.46 4.80
N LEU A 42 -18.64 -5.77 4.87
CA LEU A 42 -18.98 -6.60 3.72
C LEU A 42 -20.28 -6.13 3.04
N THR A 43 -21.33 -5.89 3.84
CA THR A 43 -22.61 -5.38 3.32
C THR A 43 -22.45 -4.02 2.62
N GLN A 44 -21.63 -3.14 3.18
CA GLN A 44 -21.37 -1.82 2.60
C GLN A 44 -20.64 -1.92 1.26
N VAL A 45 -19.67 -2.83 1.15
CA VAL A 45 -18.87 -3.02 -0.06
C VAL A 45 -19.63 -3.80 -1.13
N ALA A 46 -20.44 -4.78 -0.76
CA ALA A 46 -21.31 -5.50 -1.71
C ALA A 46 -22.23 -4.55 -2.50
N ARG A 47 -22.70 -3.45 -1.87
CA ARG A 47 -23.54 -2.43 -2.54
C ARG A 47 -22.84 -1.67 -3.66
N ILE A 48 -21.52 -1.72 -3.74
CA ILE A 48 -20.74 -1.12 -4.84
C ILE A 48 -20.26 -2.14 -5.85
N GLY A 49 -20.76 -3.38 -5.78
CA GLY A 49 -20.59 -4.41 -6.79
C GLY A 49 -19.28 -5.21 -6.68
N LEU A 50 -18.69 -5.33 -5.50
CA LEU A 50 -17.61 -6.27 -5.24
C LEU A 50 -18.16 -7.58 -4.69
N ASN A 51 -17.49 -8.68 -5.05
CA ASN A 51 -17.64 -9.94 -4.34
C ASN A 51 -17.09 -9.80 -2.91
N THR A 52 -17.69 -10.52 -1.98
CA THR A 52 -17.29 -10.40 -0.57
C THR A 52 -17.06 -11.78 0.04
N TRP A 53 -16.06 -11.85 0.93
CA TRP A 53 -15.83 -13.03 1.75
C TRP A 53 -15.60 -12.62 3.19
N GLN A 54 -16.31 -13.30 4.10
CA GLN A 54 -16.15 -13.08 5.53
C GLN A 54 -15.04 -13.99 6.08
N CYS A 55 -13.94 -13.40 6.53
CA CYS A 55 -12.95 -14.13 7.32
C CYS A 55 -13.35 -14.16 8.79
N SER A 56 -12.82 -15.14 9.53
CA SER A 56 -12.91 -15.16 10.99
C SER A 56 -12.11 -13.99 11.58
N ASP A 57 -12.41 -13.61 12.83
CA ASP A 57 -11.62 -12.58 13.54
C ASP A 57 -10.15 -13.01 13.60
N PRO A 58 -9.23 -12.26 12.99
CA PRO A 58 -7.83 -12.61 12.98
C PRO A 58 -7.20 -12.71 14.36
N GLN A 59 -7.68 -11.93 15.34
CA GLN A 59 -7.16 -11.95 16.70
C GLN A 59 -7.45 -13.28 17.41
N ILE A 60 -8.53 -13.95 17.02
CA ILE A 60 -8.89 -15.28 17.53
C ILE A 60 -8.19 -16.35 16.71
N THR A 61 -8.33 -16.30 15.39
CA THR A 61 -7.85 -17.35 14.46
C THR A 61 -6.34 -17.47 14.46
N PHE A 62 -5.62 -16.34 14.58
CA PHE A 62 -4.16 -16.28 14.56
C PHE A 62 -3.58 -15.80 15.89
N GLY A 63 -4.23 -16.19 17.01
CA GLY A 63 -3.84 -15.79 18.37
C GLY A 63 -2.40 -16.18 18.70
N SER A 64 -1.94 -17.36 18.29
CA SER A 64 -0.56 -17.81 18.48
C SER A 64 0.46 -16.89 17.78
N ILE A 65 0.15 -16.41 16.58
CA ILE A 65 1.01 -15.45 15.85
C ILE A 65 1.01 -14.12 16.60
N ARG A 66 -0.16 -13.64 17.01
CA ARG A 66 -0.29 -12.40 17.78
C ARG A 66 0.56 -12.45 19.05
N ASP A 67 0.49 -13.57 19.77
CA ASP A 67 1.18 -13.74 21.05
C ASP A 67 2.69 -13.95 20.89
N SER A 68 3.15 -14.30 19.70
CA SER A 68 4.57 -14.42 19.35
C SER A 68 5.20 -13.09 18.91
N LEU A 69 4.40 -12.04 18.67
CA LEU A 69 4.92 -10.76 18.20
C LEU A 69 5.20 -9.81 19.36
N ASP A 70 6.39 -9.21 19.36
CA ASP A 70 6.80 -8.17 20.32
C ASP A 70 6.39 -6.76 19.84
N HIS A 71 5.14 -6.62 19.42
CA HIS A 71 4.60 -5.35 18.96
C HIS A 71 3.47 -4.87 19.88
N PRO A 72 3.43 -3.55 20.23
CA PRO A 72 2.38 -3.03 21.08
C PRO A 72 1.00 -3.21 20.46
N MET A 73 0.16 -4.07 21.02
CA MET A 73 -1.22 -4.30 20.57
C MET A 73 -2.08 -3.03 20.60
N LYS A 74 -1.74 -2.08 21.47
CA LYS A 74 -2.40 -0.77 21.53
C LYS A 74 -2.01 0.17 20.39
N PHE A 75 -0.88 -0.10 19.71
CA PHE A 75 -0.47 0.73 18.60
C PHE A 75 -1.43 0.59 17.41
N ARG A 76 -2.17 1.64 17.12
CA ARG A 76 -3.10 1.72 15.99
C ARG A 76 -4.03 0.50 15.88
N ASN A 77 -4.51 -0.01 17.01
CA ASN A 77 -5.40 -1.17 17.08
C ASN A 77 -4.74 -2.45 16.49
N ALA A 78 -3.60 -2.82 17.03
CA ALA A 78 -2.83 -4.00 16.61
C ALA A 78 -2.38 -3.94 15.13
N PHE A 79 -1.95 -2.79 14.67
CA PHE A 79 -1.61 -2.54 13.27
C PHE A 79 -0.65 -3.59 12.71
N TRP A 80 0.51 -3.80 13.35
CA TRP A 80 1.53 -4.74 12.86
C TRP A 80 1.04 -6.19 12.83
N PHE A 81 0.25 -6.60 13.81
CA PHE A 81 -0.39 -7.90 13.77
C PHE A 81 -1.37 -8.03 12.59
N ARG A 82 -2.18 -7.00 12.33
CA ARG A 82 -3.18 -7.02 11.24
C ARG A 82 -2.55 -7.05 9.86
N THR A 83 -1.41 -6.37 9.68
CA THR A 83 -0.67 -6.42 8.41
C THR A 83 -0.09 -7.80 8.15
N LEU A 84 0.40 -8.48 9.18
CA LEU A 84 0.88 -9.87 9.10
C LEU A 84 -0.26 -10.88 8.93
N ALA A 85 -1.34 -10.77 9.71
CA ALA A 85 -2.49 -11.66 9.62
C ALA A 85 -3.11 -11.69 8.22
N ARG A 86 -2.93 -10.64 7.43
CA ARG A 86 -3.37 -10.53 6.06
C ARG A 86 -2.83 -11.66 5.17
N PHE A 87 -1.57 -12.08 5.33
CA PHE A 87 -1.01 -13.18 4.55
C PHE A 87 -1.75 -14.49 4.78
N PHE A 88 -2.10 -14.76 6.03
CA PHE A 88 -2.86 -15.95 6.42
C PHE A 88 -4.31 -15.90 5.95
N ILE A 89 -4.93 -14.71 5.98
CA ILE A 89 -6.27 -14.49 5.44
C ILE A 89 -6.28 -14.74 3.92
N LEU A 90 -5.28 -14.25 3.19
CA LEU A 90 -5.16 -14.47 1.75
C LEU A 90 -4.98 -15.96 1.43
N ARG A 91 -4.12 -16.68 2.18
CA ARG A 91 -3.98 -18.14 2.05
C ARG A 91 -5.32 -18.85 2.29
N ASP A 92 -6.05 -18.50 3.33
CA ASP A 92 -7.33 -19.15 3.65
C ASP A 92 -8.39 -18.84 2.59
N PHE A 93 -8.38 -17.66 2.00
CA PHE A 93 -9.19 -17.35 0.83
C PHE A 93 -8.80 -18.20 -0.39
N MET A 94 -7.51 -18.39 -0.65
CA MET A 94 -7.02 -19.21 -1.77
C MET A 94 -7.33 -20.70 -1.62
N LYS A 95 -7.53 -21.22 -0.42
CA LYS A 95 -8.05 -22.59 -0.23
C LYS A 95 -9.43 -22.81 -0.87
N LEU A 96 -10.22 -21.74 -1.02
CA LEU A 96 -11.51 -21.79 -1.73
C LEU A 96 -11.33 -21.65 -3.25
N HIS A 97 -10.17 -21.22 -3.70
CA HIS A 97 -9.82 -20.92 -5.09
C HIS A 97 -8.42 -21.42 -5.46
N PRO A 98 -8.09 -22.72 -5.26
CA PRO A 98 -6.71 -23.20 -5.22
C PRO A 98 -5.95 -23.09 -6.53
N GLN A 99 -6.64 -23.01 -7.65
CA GLN A 99 -6.06 -22.91 -9.00
C GLN A 99 -6.04 -21.48 -9.55
N GLU A 100 -6.43 -20.49 -8.74
CA GLU A 100 -6.53 -19.12 -9.21
C GLU A 100 -5.44 -18.27 -8.57
N SER A 101 -4.79 -17.45 -9.38
CA SER A 101 -3.90 -16.41 -8.87
C SER A 101 -4.69 -15.25 -8.27
N ILE A 102 -4.08 -14.58 -7.31
CA ILE A 102 -4.63 -13.37 -6.71
C ILE A 102 -3.64 -12.21 -6.83
N LEU A 103 -4.19 -11.01 -7.01
CA LEU A 103 -3.50 -9.74 -6.85
C LEU A 103 -4.10 -9.01 -5.65
N HIS A 104 -3.41 -9.06 -4.52
CA HIS A 104 -3.78 -8.27 -3.37
C HIS A 104 -3.33 -6.84 -3.55
N ILE A 105 -4.23 -5.89 -3.24
CA ILE A 105 -3.96 -4.45 -3.27
C ILE A 105 -4.43 -3.85 -1.94
N GLU A 106 -3.61 -3.04 -1.29
CA GLU A 106 -4.01 -2.35 -0.08
C GLU A 106 -5.09 -1.29 -0.34
N CYS A 107 -5.96 -1.10 0.64
CA CYS A 107 -7.13 -0.21 0.51
C CYS A 107 -6.79 1.27 0.32
N ASP A 108 -5.55 1.66 0.56
CA ASP A 108 -5.04 3.02 0.37
C ASP A 108 -4.05 3.15 -0.79
N VAL A 109 -4.07 2.20 -1.69
CA VAL A 109 -3.39 2.28 -2.98
C VAL A 109 -4.34 2.84 -4.04
N TRP A 110 -3.94 3.96 -4.62
CA TRP A 110 -4.59 4.50 -5.81
C TRP A 110 -4.05 3.78 -7.05
N LEU A 111 -4.93 3.31 -7.93
CA LEU A 111 -4.58 2.68 -9.20
C LEU A 111 -4.81 3.65 -10.35
N ALA A 112 -3.82 3.78 -11.24
CA ALA A 112 -3.97 4.53 -12.49
C ALA A 112 -4.94 3.81 -13.44
N PRO A 113 -5.60 4.53 -14.37
CA PRO A 113 -6.51 3.91 -15.35
C PRO A 113 -5.85 2.85 -16.24
N ASN A 114 -4.56 3.01 -16.49
CA ASN A 114 -3.73 2.10 -17.26
C ASN A 114 -2.96 1.07 -16.41
N PHE A 115 -3.47 0.73 -15.21
CA PHE A 115 -2.83 -0.29 -14.37
C PHE A 115 -2.76 -1.64 -15.10
N PRO A 116 -1.60 -2.29 -15.18
CA PRO A 116 -1.33 -3.38 -16.10
C PRO A 116 -1.73 -4.77 -15.53
N PHE A 117 -3.02 -5.00 -15.27
CA PHE A 117 -3.50 -6.29 -14.74
C PHE A 117 -3.07 -7.49 -15.60
N HIS A 118 -3.01 -7.33 -16.92
CA HIS A 118 -2.62 -8.40 -17.84
C HIS A 118 -1.18 -8.91 -17.63
N LEU A 119 -0.28 -8.07 -17.11
CA LEU A 119 1.08 -8.49 -16.80
C LEU A 119 1.14 -9.44 -15.60
N PHE A 120 0.22 -9.26 -14.64
CA PHE A 120 0.09 -10.18 -13.51
C PHE A 120 -0.57 -11.49 -13.94
N GLU A 121 -1.48 -11.48 -14.91
CA GLU A 121 -2.08 -12.71 -15.44
C GLU A 121 -1.06 -13.61 -16.16
N SER A 122 0.00 -13.02 -16.72
CA SER A 122 1.11 -13.72 -17.36
C SER A 122 2.31 -13.97 -16.45
N CYS A 123 2.25 -13.55 -15.19
CA CYS A 123 3.35 -13.73 -14.23
C CYS A 123 3.45 -15.20 -13.81
N THR A 124 4.63 -15.79 -13.99
CA THR A 124 4.92 -17.18 -13.62
C THR A 124 5.65 -17.33 -12.29
N SER A 125 6.09 -16.24 -11.68
CA SER A 125 6.72 -16.26 -10.36
C SER A 125 5.70 -16.59 -9.28
N ALA A 126 6.11 -17.28 -8.23
CA ALA A 126 5.25 -17.64 -7.12
C ALA A 126 4.68 -16.40 -6.42
N LEU A 127 5.51 -15.38 -6.23
CA LEU A 127 5.15 -14.11 -5.62
C LEU A 127 5.67 -12.95 -6.48
N ALA A 128 4.95 -11.79 -6.44
CA ALA A 128 5.50 -10.53 -6.92
C ALA A 128 5.09 -9.37 -6.01
N PHE A 129 6.05 -8.53 -5.63
CA PHE A 129 5.82 -7.36 -4.78
C PHE A 129 6.93 -6.32 -4.95
N PRO A 130 6.68 -5.03 -4.65
CA PRO A 130 7.70 -3.99 -4.76
C PRO A 130 8.57 -3.92 -3.51
N LEU A 131 9.88 -3.72 -3.70
CA LEU A 131 10.82 -3.39 -2.64
C LEU A 131 10.80 -1.87 -2.37
N ILE A 132 10.95 -1.49 -1.11
CA ILE A 132 11.18 -0.11 -0.65
C ILE A 132 12.68 0.13 -0.51
N SER A 133 13.37 -0.85 0.04
CA SER A 133 14.82 -0.85 0.27
C SER A 133 15.33 -2.29 0.30
N SER A 134 16.63 -2.46 0.51
CA SER A 134 17.23 -3.79 0.72
C SER A 134 16.72 -4.53 1.97
N SER A 135 16.01 -3.86 2.87
CA SER A 135 15.51 -4.45 4.13
C SER A 135 14.00 -4.37 4.29
N GLU A 136 13.29 -3.72 3.38
CA GLU A 136 11.84 -3.51 3.46
C GLU A 136 11.18 -3.64 2.09
N ALA A 137 10.07 -4.37 2.04
CA ALA A 137 9.17 -4.47 0.90
C ALA A 137 7.77 -4.02 1.30
N ALA A 138 6.87 -3.83 0.36
CA ALA A 138 5.49 -3.47 0.68
C ALA A 138 4.49 -4.46 0.11
N ALA A 139 3.52 -4.86 0.91
CA ALA A 139 2.35 -5.59 0.45
C ALA A 139 1.29 -4.68 -0.21
N SER A 140 1.67 -3.44 -0.55
CA SER A 140 0.78 -2.47 -1.22
C SER A 140 0.18 -3.04 -2.50
N THR A 141 0.99 -3.83 -3.22
CA THR A 141 0.63 -4.66 -4.37
C THR A 141 1.37 -5.99 -4.22
N LEU A 142 0.64 -7.06 -3.93
CA LEU A 142 1.20 -8.39 -3.72
C LEU A 142 0.49 -9.39 -4.62
N PHE A 143 1.21 -9.94 -5.60
CA PHE A 143 0.73 -11.04 -6.42
C PHE A 143 1.10 -12.37 -5.77
N ILE A 144 0.16 -13.33 -5.78
CA ILE A 144 0.33 -14.70 -5.32
C ILE A 144 -0.22 -15.62 -6.41
N HIS A 145 0.65 -16.46 -6.96
CA HIS A 145 0.35 -17.26 -8.14
C HIS A 145 -0.74 -18.31 -7.90
N ASP A 146 -0.63 -19.06 -6.82
CA ASP A 146 -1.54 -20.15 -6.45
C ASP A 146 -1.52 -20.43 -4.95
N LEU A 147 -2.28 -21.44 -4.51
CA LEU A 147 -2.33 -21.84 -3.10
C LEU A 147 -0.97 -22.26 -2.57
N SER A 148 -0.13 -22.94 -3.36
CA SER A 148 1.22 -23.37 -2.92
C SER A 148 2.11 -22.18 -2.62
N ALA A 149 2.04 -21.11 -3.44
CA ALA A 149 2.72 -19.85 -3.19
C ALA A 149 2.22 -19.14 -1.91
N ALA A 150 0.93 -19.20 -1.63
CA ALA A 150 0.35 -18.65 -0.40
C ALA A 150 0.78 -19.47 0.85
N GLU A 151 0.84 -20.78 0.73
CA GLU A 151 1.35 -21.67 1.80
C GLU A 151 2.83 -21.42 2.06
N PHE A 152 3.64 -21.29 1.00
CA PHE A 152 5.03 -20.89 1.10
C PHE A 152 5.20 -19.55 1.83
N LEU A 153 4.48 -18.50 1.41
CA LEU A 153 4.52 -17.18 2.04
C LEU A 153 4.21 -17.27 3.54
N THR A 154 3.15 -17.99 3.91
CA THR A 154 2.72 -18.07 5.31
C THR A 154 3.66 -18.96 6.16
N PHE A 155 4.20 -20.03 5.58
CA PHE A 155 5.19 -20.89 6.24
C PHE A 155 6.47 -20.09 6.54
N ARG A 156 7.04 -19.41 5.55
CA ARG A 156 8.22 -18.55 5.74
C ARG A 156 7.97 -17.42 6.72
N SER A 157 6.78 -16.84 6.70
CA SER A 157 6.39 -15.81 7.68
C SER A 157 6.46 -16.34 9.12
N LEU A 158 5.97 -17.55 9.36
CA LEU A 158 6.02 -18.17 10.70
C LEU A 158 7.47 -18.46 11.15
N GLU A 159 8.32 -18.96 10.27
CA GLU A 159 9.73 -19.19 10.58
C GLU A 159 10.45 -17.88 10.95
N ILE A 160 10.23 -16.82 10.17
CA ILE A 160 10.84 -15.50 10.43
C ILE A 160 10.32 -14.92 11.75
N ILE A 161 9.00 -14.98 12.02
CA ILE A 161 8.42 -14.51 13.28
C ILE A 161 8.98 -15.27 14.48
N THR A 162 9.19 -16.57 14.35
CA THR A 162 9.76 -17.40 15.41
C THR A 162 11.21 -17.00 15.74
N ASN A 163 11.96 -16.57 14.74
CA ASN A 163 13.36 -16.14 14.89
C ASN A 163 13.50 -14.67 15.29
N ASP A 164 12.57 -13.81 14.85
CA ASP A 164 12.52 -12.37 15.17
C ASP A 164 11.09 -11.91 15.42
N SER A 165 10.70 -11.89 16.70
CA SER A 165 9.38 -11.44 17.16
C SER A 165 9.12 -9.93 16.90
N SER A 166 10.15 -9.15 16.63
CA SER A 166 10.07 -7.73 16.29
C SER A 166 9.86 -7.46 14.79
N THR A 167 9.77 -8.52 13.98
CA THR A 167 9.63 -8.42 12.53
C THR A 167 8.29 -7.80 12.11
N THR A 168 8.21 -7.29 10.88
CA THR A 168 7.00 -6.74 10.27
C THR A 168 6.74 -7.44 8.94
N ASP A 169 5.52 -7.29 8.40
CA ASP A 169 5.18 -7.77 7.05
C ASP A 169 6.16 -7.25 5.99
N MET A 170 6.65 -6.03 6.14
CA MET A 170 7.62 -5.41 5.22
C MET A 170 8.98 -6.10 5.25
N ARG A 171 9.48 -6.43 6.45
CA ARG A 171 10.76 -7.16 6.62
C ARG A 171 10.64 -8.60 6.16
N ILE A 172 9.52 -9.27 6.47
CA ILE A 172 9.25 -10.64 6.03
C ILE A 172 9.29 -10.73 4.50
N LEU A 173 8.57 -9.87 3.78
CA LEU A 173 8.58 -9.88 2.32
C LEU A 173 9.98 -9.60 1.77
N SER A 174 10.70 -8.63 2.32
CA SER A 174 12.07 -8.34 1.89
C SER A 174 13.01 -9.54 2.09
N GLN A 175 12.94 -10.19 3.24
CA GLN A 175 13.75 -11.36 3.53
C GLN A 175 13.42 -12.52 2.57
N ILE A 176 12.12 -12.79 2.33
CA ILE A 176 11.68 -13.81 1.37
C ILE A 176 12.22 -13.49 -0.04
N GLY A 177 12.15 -12.23 -0.48
CA GLY A 177 12.65 -11.83 -1.79
C GLY A 177 14.15 -12.02 -1.95
N HIS A 178 14.93 -11.81 -0.89
CA HIS A 178 16.39 -12.01 -0.90
C HIS A 178 16.80 -13.49 -0.81
N GLU A 179 16.09 -14.27 -0.02
CA GLU A 179 16.38 -15.70 0.17
C GLU A 179 15.89 -16.57 -1.00
N HIS A 180 14.85 -16.12 -1.72
CA HIS A 180 14.21 -16.89 -2.79
C HIS A 180 13.98 -16.04 -4.06
N PRO A 181 15.05 -15.49 -4.68
CA PRO A 181 14.93 -14.61 -5.85
C PRO A 181 14.39 -15.33 -7.10
N ASP A 182 14.44 -16.63 -7.14
CA ASP A 182 13.87 -17.51 -8.18
C ASP A 182 12.34 -17.64 -8.08
N LEU A 183 11.77 -17.45 -6.89
CA LEU A 183 10.34 -17.52 -6.63
C LEU A 183 9.67 -16.15 -6.62
N VAL A 184 10.44 -15.07 -6.48
CA VAL A 184 9.92 -13.71 -6.30
C VAL A 184 10.27 -12.82 -7.49
N PHE A 185 9.25 -12.23 -8.10
CA PHE A 185 9.45 -11.16 -9.07
C PHE A 185 9.37 -9.79 -8.35
N GLU A 186 10.47 -9.04 -8.40
CA GLU A 186 10.49 -7.70 -7.86
C GLU A 186 9.74 -6.74 -8.79
N LEU A 187 8.63 -6.17 -8.32
CA LEU A 187 7.88 -5.16 -9.05
C LEU A 187 8.65 -3.82 -9.08
N PRO A 188 8.66 -3.12 -10.23
CA PRO A 188 9.42 -1.88 -10.37
C PRO A 188 8.87 -0.76 -9.48
N SER A 189 9.69 -0.30 -8.55
CA SER A 189 9.32 0.71 -7.53
C SER A 189 9.89 2.10 -7.81
N GLU A 190 11.10 2.18 -8.38
CA GLU A 190 11.77 3.46 -8.67
C GLU A 190 11.81 3.78 -10.16
N THR A 191 12.05 2.77 -11.00
CA THR A 191 12.15 2.89 -12.45
C THR A 191 11.42 1.72 -13.10
N ALA A 192 10.92 1.89 -14.33
CA ALA A 192 10.33 0.80 -15.08
C ALA A 192 11.40 -0.25 -15.48
N THR A 193 10.95 -1.48 -15.60
CA THR A 193 11.71 -2.60 -16.18
C THR A 193 11.31 -2.82 -17.64
N GLU A 194 11.96 -3.77 -18.32
CA GLU A 194 11.57 -4.16 -19.68
C GLU A 194 10.17 -4.81 -19.71
N THR A 195 9.81 -5.55 -18.66
CA THR A 195 8.51 -6.22 -18.56
C THR A 195 7.42 -5.26 -18.09
N PHE A 196 7.71 -4.45 -17.05
CA PHE A 196 6.78 -3.45 -16.52
C PHE A 196 7.24 -2.06 -16.92
N LEU A 197 6.56 -1.46 -17.90
CA LEU A 197 6.88 -0.12 -18.44
C LEU A 197 6.42 1.02 -17.54
N GLY A 198 6.26 0.76 -16.23
CA GLY A 198 5.83 1.77 -15.27
C GLY A 198 6.09 1.33 -13.83
N ILE A 199 5.80 2.22 -12.92
CA ILE A 199 6.15 2.14 -11.51
C ILE A 199 4.93 1.64 -10.69
N ILE A 200 5.18 0.63 -9.87
CA ILE A 200 4.27 0.17 -8.81
C ILE A 200 4.81 0.74 -7.50
N ASP A 201 4.15 1.77 -6.97
CA ASP A 201 4.66 2.49 -5.80
C ASP A 201 4.47 1.70 -4.49
N PRO A 202 5.54 1.30 -3.81
CA PRO A 202 5.42 0.71 -2.47
C PRO A 202 5.08 1.76 -1.39
N ALA A 203 5.58 2.99 -1.51
CA ALA A 203 5.32 4.10 -0.61
C ALA A 203 5.97 5.43 -1.05
N PRO A 204 7.21 5.47 -1.57
CA PRO A 204 8.00 6.71 -1.73
C PRO A 204 7.33 7.76 -2.60
N TRP A 205 6.71 7.36 -3.74
CA TRP A 205 6.06 8.29 -4.65
C TRP A 205 4.77 8.88 -4.08
N GLY A 206 3.97 8.03 -3.42
CA GLY A 206 2.78 8.49 -2.70
C GLY A 206 3.12 9.44 -1.56
N MET A 207 4.17 9.13 -0.79
CA MET A 207 4.67 10.03 0.26
C MET A 207 5.20 11.35 -0.30
N TYR A 208 5.94 11.29 -1.40
CA TYR A 208 6.47 12.49 -2.06
C TYR A 208 5.34 13.42 -2.53
N LEU A 209 4.33 12.87 -3.21
CA LEU A 209 3.22 13.65 -3.77
C LEU A 209 2.21 14.10 -2.72
N PHE A 210 1.91 13.27 -1.72
CA PHE A 210 0.80 13.47 -0.78
C PHE A 210 1.24 13.71 0.66
N GLY A 211 2.50 13.46 0.97
CA GLY A 211 3.04 13.54 2.33
C GLY A 211 2.81 12.25 3.11
N VAL A 212 3.34 12.23 4.32
CA VAL A 212 3.35 11.09 5.25
C VAL A 212 2.29 11.24 6.32
N ASP A 213 1.87 10.13 6.92
CA ASP A 213 1.00 10.18 8.10
C ASP A 213 1.78 10.77 9.29
N PRO A 214 1.34 11.91 9.84
CA PRO A 214 2.02 12.54 10.98
C PRO A 214 2.15 11.65 12.22
N ARG A 215 1.37 10.56 12.31
CA ARG A 215 1.45 9.59 13.42
C ARG A 215 2.68 8.69 13.35
N ASN A 216 3.31 8.59 12.18
CA ASN A 216 4.49 7.75 11.96
C ASN A 216 5.80 8.49 12.30
N HIS A 217 5.75 9.77 12.68
CA HIS A 217 6.94 10.59 12.89
C HIS A 217 7.23 10.88 14.35
N GLN A 218 8.45 10.61 14.77
CA GLN A 218 9.00 11.02 16.06
C GLN A 218 9.69 12.40 16.02
N GLY A 219 9.74 13.08 14.86
CA GLY A 219 10.33 14.41 14.72
C GLY A 219 10.20 15.00 13.32
N VAL A 220 10.28 16.34 13.25
CA VAL A 220 10.07 17.14 12.02
C VAL A 220 11.11 16.88 10.93
N LEU A 221 12.34 16.51 11.30
CA LEU A 221 13.48 16.36 10.40
C LEU A 221 13.55 14.98 9.72
N LYS A 222 12.92 13.95 10.27
CA LYS A 222 12.93 12.58 9.71
C LYS A 222 11.96 12.33 8.56
N LEU A 223 11.16 13.32 8.17
CA LEU A 223 10.09 13.20 7.16
C LEU A 223 10.58 12.75 5.77
N TYR A 224 11.87 12.80 5.49
CA TYR A 224 12.46 12.55 4.18
C TYR A 224 13.63 11.56 4.19
N GLU A 225 14.06 11.09 5.36
CA GLU A 225 15.22 10.19 5.51
C GLU A 225 14.82 8.70 5.62
N GLU A 226 13.52 8.39 5.73
CA GLU A 226 13.05 7.05 6.09
C GLU A 226 13.01 6.03 4.94
N HIS A 227 13.30 6.45 3.69
CA HIS A 227 13.39 5.53 2.57
C HIS A 227 14.69 5.74 1.79
N PRO A 228 15.78 5.08 2.18
CA PRO A 228 17.09 5.26 1.57
C PRO A 228 17.19 4.87 0.09
N GLY A 229 16.26 4.06 -0.42
CA GLY A 229 16.22 3.68 -1.84
C GLY A 229 15.67 4.78 -2.77
N PHE A 230 14.94 5.76 -2.24
CA PHE A 230 14.33 6.81 -3.06
C PHE A 230 15.35 7.88 -3.44
N SER A 231 15.74 7.93 -4.71
CA SER A 231 16.69 8.93 -5.21
C SER A 231 16.16 10.35 -5.00
N THR A 232 16.66 11.02 -3.96
CA THR A 232 16.29 12.40 -3.58
C THR A 232 16.79 13.48 -4.53
N LYS A 233 17.37 13.14 -5.67
CA LYS A 233 17.65 14.13 -6.74
C LYS A 233 16.37 14.53 -7.48
N LEU A 234 15.34 14.84 -6.73
CA LEU A 234 14.00 15.19 -7.18
C LEU A 234 13.91 16.55 -7.87
N GLY A 235 14.98 17.35 -7.86
CA GLY A 235 15.02 18.63 -8.57
C GLY A 235 14.91 18.53 -10.09
N THR A 236 15.05 17.32 -10.65
CA THR A 236 14.90 17.05 -12.08
C THR A 236 13.66 16.20 -12.40
N THR A 237 12.82 15.93 -11.41
CA THR A 237 11.63 15.09 -11.57
C THR A 237 10.44 15.91 -12.00
N ARG A 238 9.85 15.57 -13.13
CA ARG A 238 8.65 16.22 -13.68
C ARG A 238 7.51 15.23 -13.74
N PHE A 239 6.36 15.62 -13.20
CA PHE A 239 5.14 14.83 -13.28
C PHE A 239 4.18 15.44 -14.29
N GLN A 240 3.49 14.56 -15.02
CA GLN A 240 2.45 14.95 -15.96
C GLN A 240 1.20 14.12 -15.71
N VAL A 241 0.04 14.78 -15.76
CA VAL A 241 -1.26 14.14 -15.69
C VAL A 241 -1.86 14.17 -17.08
N GLY A 242 -1.92 13.01 -17.72
CA GLY A 242 -2.48 12.83 -19.05
C GLY A 242 -4.01 12.69 -19.04
N GLU A 243 -4.52 12.17 -20.14
CA GLU A 243 -5.93 11.81 -20.28
C GLU A 243 -6.32 10.73 -19.26
N GLU A 244 -7.60 10.68 -18.92
CA GLU A 244 -8.17 9.71 -17.99
C GLU A 244 -7.47 9.61 -16.63
N ASN A 245 -6.73 10.67 -16.22
CA ASN A 245 -5.92 10.71 -15.01
C ASN A 245 -4.70 9.75 -15.02
N SER A 246 -4.22 9.35 -16.19
CA SER A 246 -2.92 8.69 -16.30
C SER A 246 -1.83 9.59 -15.73
N LEU A 247 -0.90 9.01 -14.98
CA LEU A 247 0.19 9.75 -14.34
C LEU A 247 1.52 9.26 -14.87
N THR A 248 2.36 10.19 -15.31
CA THR A 248 3.73 9.90 -15.73
C THR A 248 4.73 10.72 -14.93
N VAL A 249 5.95 10.20 -14.85
CA VAL A 249 7.09 10.88 -14.24
C VAL A 249 8.27 10.86 -15.20
N GLU A 250 8.87 12.03 -15.41
CA GLU A 250 10.16 12.14 -16.08
C GLU A 250 11.27 12.09 -15.05
N LEU A 251 12.15 11.12 -15.18
CA LEU A 251 13.29 10.90 -14.29
C LEU A 251 14.55 10.69 -15.13
N LYS A 252 15.56 11.52 -14.96
CA LYS A 252 16.84 11.45 -15.72
C LYS A 252 16.64 11.40 -17.23
N GLY A 253 15.70 12.18 -17.76
CA GLY A 253 15.40 12.26 -19.21
C GLY A 253 14.59 11.08 -19.77
N ARG A 254 14.12 10.15 -18.93
CA ARG A 254 13.23 9.06 -19.31
C ARG A 254 11.87 9.26 -18.68
N THR A 255 10.81 8.97 -19.42
CA THR A 255 9.43 9.06 -18.93
C THR A 255 8.89 7.68 -18.59
N PHE A 256 8.31 7.55 -17.40
CA PHE A 256 7.70 6.31 -16.92
C PHE A 256 6.25 6.56 -16.52
N SER A 257 5.38 5.59 -16.77
CA SER A 257 4.05 5.56 -16.18
C SER A 257 4.13 5.29 -14.67
N ILE A 258 3.26 5.92 -13.89
CA ILE A 258 3.01 5.54 -12.50
C ILE A 258 1.70 4.76 -12.48
N PHE A 259 1.77 3.46 -12.27
CA PHE A 259 0.62 2.57 -12.27
C PHE A 259 -0.15 2.57 -10.95
N SER A 260 0.56 2.78 -9.85
CA SER A 260 -0.07 2.91 -8.53
C SER A 260 0.63 3.92 -7.64
N LEU A 261 -0.10 4.44 -6.66
CA LEU A 261 0.43 5.30 -5.59
C LEU A 261 -0.08 4.82 -4.25
N HIS A 262 0.82 4.53 -3.33
CA HIS A 262 0.46 4.17 -1.96
C HIS A 262 0.30 5.44 -1.11
N ILE A 263 -0.92 5.76 -0.71
CA ILE A 263 -1.27 7.04 -0.09
C ILE A 263 -1.18 6.94 1.43
N HIS A 264 0.00 7.19 1.99
CA HIS A 264 0.24 7.14 3.43
C HIS A 264 -0.38 8.31 4.20
N SER A 265 -0.55 9.46 3.56
CA SER A 265 -1.06 10.67 4.21
C SER A 265 -2.52 10.52 4.68
N LYS A 266 -2.95 11.42 5.56
CA LYS A 266 -4.37 11.56 5.92
C LYS A 266 -5.22 12.14 4.79
N ASP A 267 -4.60 12.73 3.77
CA ASP A 267 -5.30 13.28 2.61
C ASP A 267 -5.67 12.16 1.64
N LYS A 268 -6.81 11.55 1.87
CA LYS A 268 -7.36 10.46 1.07
C LYS A 268 -8.36 10.93 0.00
N ARG A 269 -8.41 12.26 -0.30
CA ARG A 269 -9.36 12.82 -1.27
C ARG A 269 -9.12 12.36 -2.71
N ILE A 270 -7.90 11.87 -3.02
CA ILE A 270 -7.59 11.30 -4.32
C ILE A 270 -8.49 10.12 -4.71
N PHE A 271 -9.05 9.42 -3.72
CA PHE A 271 -9.99 8.33 -3.98
C PHE A 271 -11.40 8.80 -4.38
N SER A 272 -11.68 10.10 -4.30
CA SER A 272 -12.91 10.67 -4.81
C SER A 272 -12.74 11.02 -6.29
N LEU A 273 -13.47 10.35 -7.17
CA LEU A 273 -13.44 10.59 -8.62
C LEU A 273 -13.71 12.05 -9.00
N SER A 274 -14.58 12.73 -8.27
CA SER A 274 -14.95 14.12 -8.53
C SER A 274 -13.80 15.12 -8.31
N THR A 275 -12.80 14.75 -7.53
CA THR A 275 -11.68 15.64 -7.13
C THR A 275 -10.31 15.10 -7.53
N GLU A 276 -10.24 13.86 -8.04
CA GLU A 276 -9.01 13.15 -8.34
C GLU A 276 -8.07 13.95 -9.24
N ARG A 277 -8.55 14.38 -10.41
CA ARG A 277 -7.74 15.13 -11.38
C ARG A 277 -7.21 16.45 -10.82
N MET A 278 -8.06 17.18 -10.10
CA MET A 278 -7.65 18.45 -9.47
C MET A 278 -6.52 18.22 -8.46
N ILE A 279 -6.63 17.15 -7.66
CA ILE A 279 -5.64 16.81 -6.64
C ILE A 279 -4.33 16.35 -7.28
N LEU A 280 -4.38 15.51 -8.30
CA LEU A 280 -3.19 15.10 -9.04
C LEU A 280 -2.49 16.31 -9.66
N LEU A 281 -3.21 17.18 -10.36
CA LEU A 281 -2.66 18.39 -10.97
C LEU A 281 -2.05 19.33 -9.93
N GLN A 282 -2.71 19.51 -8.79
CA GLN A 282 -2.17 20.32 -7.71
C GLN A 282 -0.86 19.74 -7.15
N ARG A 283 -0.85 18.44 -6.85
CA ARG A 283 0.33 17.76 -6.26
C ARG A 283 1.50 17.70 -7.22
N THR A 284 1.26 17.45 -8.50
CA THR A 284 2.32 17.44 -9.51
C THR A 284 2.92 18.84 -9.73
N ARG A 285 2.10 19.91 -9.70
CA ARG A 285 2.59 21.29 -9.74
C ARG A 285 3.43 21.66 -8.52
N GLU A 286 2.96 21.31 -7.31
CA GLU A 286 3.71 21.55 -6.08
C GLU A 286 5.06 20.81 -6.09
N SER A 287 5.13 19.62 -6.70
CA SER A 287 6.37 18.85 -6.80
C SER A 287 7.36 19.44 -7.81
N SER A 288 6.89 20.06 -8.89
CA SER A 288 7.73 20.68 -9.94
C SER A 288 8.38 22.00 -9.50
N LEU A 289 7.87 22.64 -8.45
CA LEU A 289 8.34 23.97 -7.97
C LEU A 289 9.46 23.92 -6.93
N GLY A 290 10.18 22.82 -6.80
CA GLY A 290 11.32 22.71 -5.88
C GLY A 290 10.90 22.55 -4.40
N PRO A 291 10.60 21.37 -3.99
CA PRO A 291 9.68 21.01 -2.89
C PRO A 291 10.19 21.17 -1.49
N LYS A 292 11.49 21.24 -1.26
CA LYS A 292 12.05 21.14 0.10
C LYS A 292 11.71 22.34 0.99
N ARG A 293 11.73 23.57 0.46
CA ARG A 293 11.54 24.77 1.29
C ARG A 293 10.10 25.07 1.65
N VAL A 294 9.17 24.98 0.70
CA VAL A 294 7.78 25.38 0.92
C VAL A 294 7.00 24.35 1.76
N ARG A 295 7.24 23.06 1.55
CA ARG A 295 6.59 21.98 2.35
C ARG A 295 7.15 21.93 3.77
N LEU A 296 8.48 22.02 3.94
CA LEU A 296 9.07 22.12 5.28
C LEU A 296 8.51 23.33 6.03
N TRP A 297 8.41 24.48 5.37
CA TRP A 297 7.90 25.69 6.02
C TRP A 297 6.45 25.55 6.47
N ARG A 298 5.55 25.05 5.63
CA ARG A 298 4.14 24.76 5.99
C ARG A 298 4.03 23.71 7.09
N LEU A 299 4.80 22.63 7.02
CA LEU A 299 4.79 21.59 8.05
C LEU A 299 5.38 22.09 9.37
N THR A 300 6.47 22.86 9.32
CA THR A 300 7.10 23.45 10.50
C THR A 300 6.14 24.40 11.20
N ILE A 301 5.40 25.22 10.47
CA ILE A 301 4.38 26.11 11.04
C ILE A 301 3.26 25.31 11.68
N VAL A 302 2.71 24.31 11.00
CA VAL A 302 1.60 23.49 11.53
C VAL A 302 2.04 22.69 12.77
N LEU A 303 3.25 22.17 12.79
CA LEU A 303 3.76 21.40 13.92
C LEU A 303 4.19 22.32 15.08
N ALA A 304 4.78 23.48 14.80
CA ALA A 304 5.05 24.49 15.82
C ALA A 304 3.76 25.01 16.46
N PHE A 305 2.74 25.26 15.64
CA PHE A 305 1.42 25.68 16.13
C PHE A 305 0.75 24.61 16.99
N ARG A 306 0.85 23.33 16.59
CA ARG A 306 0.34 22.19 17.39
C ARG A 306 1.14 21.98 18.69
N ALA A 307 2.45 22.18 18.67
CA ALA A 307 3.29 22.09 19.86
C ALA A 307 2.95 23.22 20.84
N ILE A 308 2.70 24.43 20.34
CA ILE A 308 2.26 25.58 21.14
C ILE A 308 0.88 25.28 21.76
N LEU A 309 -0.09 24.82 20.97
CA LEU A 309 -1.44 24.51 21.47
C LEU A 309 -1.44 23.38 22.51
N ARG A 310 -0.60 22.34 22.35
CA ARG A 310 -0.41 21.30 23.36
C ARG A 310 0.18 21.83 24.67
N ARG A 311 1.10 22.82 24.59
CA ARG A 311 1.69 23.46 25.76
C ARG A 311 0.68 24.29 26.58
N PHE A 312 -0.41 24.73 25.92
CA PHE A 312 -1.53 25.41 26.54
C PHE A 312 -2.73 24.52 26.86
N GLY A 313 -2.56 23.18 26.83
CA GLY A 313 -3.60 22.24 27.24
C GLY A 313 -4.71 21.98 26.20
N PHE A 314 -4.58 22.48 24.96
CA PHE A 314 -5.55 22.23 23.92
C PHE A 314 -5.30 20.88 23.23
N SER A 315 -6.21 19.94 23.39
CA SER A 315 -6.22 18.66 22.65
C SER A 315 -6.79 18.90 21.26
N ILE A 316 -5.95 18.75 20.21
CA ILE A 316 -6.39 18.75 18.83
C ILE A 316 -6.41 17.31 18.35
N GLY A 317 -7.61 16.81 18.07
CA GLY A 317 -7.86 15.49 17.50
C GLY A 317 -7.30 15.34 16.07
#